data_176f375b8eea06ca32e0d76897c5a6eb
#
_entry.id   176f375b8eea06ca32e0d76897c5a6eb
#
_cell.length_a   1.000
_cell.length_b   1.000
_cell.length_c   1.000
_cell.angle_alpha   90.00
_cell.angle_beta   90.00
_cell.angle_gamma   90.00
#
_symmetry.space_group_name_H-M   'P 1'
#
loop_
_entity.id
_entity.type
_entity.pdbx_description
1 polymer ?
#
loop_
_entity_poly.entity_id
_entity_poly.type
_entity_poly.pdbx_seq_one_letter_code
_entity_poly.pdbx_strand_id
1 'polypeptide(L)'
;LMRSSAASDVYKRQIYYLVLCALVACTTASCKDSNDDYIPPALEPEKPEVPVEPEDPRADVPIHVDGEPYTTYKGLLMTGYQGWFGTPGDGCSHANHKNTEWYHYRENDMFKPGVLRNSIDLWPDMSEYEIKYDTEFKYPDGTAQVYSAYDKSTVMLHFKWMQEYGIDGAFMQRFVGEVIDNPDGKDHFDKVLASAMDGSDQYQRAIAVMYDLGGYNPARFEKVVADAQAIYDTYASKRKYYLHENGKPLIALWGVGFNPAERGYSNEDIQKLSDKLKEVGYSIMLGVSTYWRAGGGDTYTPGRASLHALIKSVDVIMPWYVGRFNDINSYNTGGSDGGFANMVGKDIEWCKNVNESGESKVQYAPHCYPGASDLNMHPYYERGSRERGKFFWTQLHNCIRRGCTMLYIAMFDEIDEGTAIYKVLRKSDVPSNAADVEYYVVYNPKNEKISYSDMNGIGRSTENTVFMAKNKVTAPTDGWCKSEKELGITFEGIDDDLETDYYLWLTGQAGKMLRKQIALQETQPKR
;
A
#
# COMPACT_ATOMS: atom_id res chain seq x y z
N LEU A 1 1.34 34.85 -22.07
CA LEU A 1 1.99 34.00 -23.07
C LEU A 1 3.48 33.84 -22.76
N MET A 2 3.89 32.67 -22.29
CA MET A 2 5.28 32.23 -22.48
C MET A 2 5.22 30.72 -22.76
N ARG A 3 5.45 30.36 -24.02
CA ARG A 3 5.65 28.98 -24.47
C ARG A 3 7.13 28.67 -24.41
N SER A 4 7.48 27.54 -23.81
CA SER A 4 8.82 27.06 -23.59
C SER A 4 9.48 26.56 -24.88
N SER A 5 10.74 26.93 -25.07
CA SER A 5 11.65 26.53 -26.15
C SER A 5 12.53 25.35 -25.69
N ALA A 6 11.95 24.22 -25.36
CA ALA A 6 12.72 23.03 -24.97
C ALA A 6 12.85 21.96 -26.06
N ALA A 7 12.17 22.12 -27.21
CA ALA A 7 12.18 21.14 -28.29
C ALA A 7 13.28 21.35 -29.35
N SER A 8 14.01 22.49 -29.32
CA SER A 8 15.01 22.80 -30.37
C SER A 8 16.44 22.33 -30.04
N ASP A 9 16.75 22.02 -28.79
CA ASP A 9 18.12 21.69 -28.39
C ASP A 9 18.46 20.19 -28.53
N VAL A 10 17.48 19.32 -28.59
CA VAL A 10 17.69 17.87 -28.81
C VAL A 10 18.02 17.57 -30.25
N TYR A 11 17.43 18.32 -31.21
CA TYR A 11 17.71 18.13 -32.66
C TYR A 11 19.09 18.63 -33.06
N LYS A 12 19.64 19.63 -32.42
CA LYS A 12 20.98 20.16 -32.74
C LYS A 12 22.12 19.26 -32.28
N ARG A 13 21.91 18.44 -31.23
CA ARG A 13 22.93 17.49 -30.76
C ARG A 13 23.04 16.24 -31.63
N GLN A 14 21.96 15.78 -32.28
CA GLN A 14 22.02 14.63 -33.19
C GLN A 14 22.70 14.92 -34.50
N ILE A 15 22.65 16.16 -35.01
CA ILE A 15 23.34 16.54 -36.25
C ILE A 15 24.85 16.67 -36.03
N TYR A 16 25.31 17.05 -34.81
CA TYR A 16 26.74 17.14 -34.50
C TYR A 16 27.43 15.77 -34.43
N TYR A 17 26.74 14.72 -34.00
CA TYR A 17 27.32 13.36 -33.98
C TYR A 17 27.39 12.71 -35.35
N LEU A 18 26.47 13.00 -36.27
CA LEU A 18 26.51 12.50 -37.64
C LEU A 18 27.58 13.19 -38.50
N VAL A 19 27.91 14.44 -38.23
CA VAL A 19 28.97 15.16 -38.94
C VAL A 19 30.37 14.76 -38.46
N LEU A 20 30.53 14.36 -37.18
CA LEU A 20 31.83 13.93 -36.65
C LEU A 20 32.22 12.52 -37.14
N CYS A 21 31.25 11.64 -37.40
CA CYS A 21 31.51 10.30 -37.97
C CYS A 21 31.85 10.32 -39.46
N ALA A 22 31.45 11.35 -40.19
CA ALA A 22 31.76 11.49 -41.63
C ALA A 22 33.16 12.10 -41.91
N LEU A 23 33.77 12.76 -40.91
CA LEU A 23 35.09 13.41 -41.05
C LEU A 23 36.27 12.50 -40.71
N VAL A 24 36.05 11.32 -40.10
CA VAL A 24 37.12 10.36 -39.79
C VAL A 24 37.36 9.33 -40.89
N ALA A 25 36.51 9.27 -41.94
CA ALA A 25 36.59 8.28 -42.99
C ALA A 25 37.40 8.73 -44.25
N CYS A 26 38.00 9.92 -44.25
CA CYS A 26 38.65 10.48 -45.47
C CYS A 26 40.15 10.79 -45.33
N THR A 27 40.90 10.18 -44.41
CA THR A 27 42.35 10.40 -44.38
C THR A 27 43.15 9.11 -44.24
N THR A 28 43.04 8.19 -45.22
CA THR A 28 44.09 7.21 -45.48
C THR A 28 44.09 6.83 -46.98
N ALA A 29 44.74 7.66 -47.77
CA ALA A 29 45.19 7.21 -49.08
C ALA A 29 46.59 7.83 -49.33
N SER A 30 47.54 6.94 -49.53
CA SER A 30 48.84 7.13 -50.15
C SER A 30 50.06 7.10 -49.21
N CYS A 31 50.74 5.97 -49.24
CA CYS A 31 52.15 5.87 -49.60
C CYS A 31 52.48 4.40 -49.93
N LYS A 32 53.11 4.24 -51.08
CA LYS A 32 53.64 2.99 -51.66
C LYS A 32 55.02 2.66 -51.09
N ASP A 33 55.29 1.36 -51.18
CA ASP A 33 56.55 0.64 -51.34
C ASP A 33 57.23 0.13 -50.05
N SER A 34 57.21 -1.18 -49.86
CA SER A 34 58.34 -2.11 -50.07
C SER A 34 57.97 -3.50 -49.53
N ASN A 35 58.36 -4.52 -50.29
CA ASN A 35 58.21 -5.94 -50.04
C ASN A 35 58.72 -6.36 -48.64
N ASP A 36 57.88 -7.09 -47.94
CA ASP A 36 58.27 -8.25 -47.12
C ASP A 36 57.04 -9.15 -46.99
N ASP A 37 57.19 -10.42 -47.43
CA ASP A 37 56.19 -11.47 -47.36
C ASP A 37 55.94 -11.91 -45.93
N TYR A 38 55.19 -11.11 -45.13
CA TYR A 38 54.61 -11.57 -43.88
C TYR A 38 53.18 -12.03 -44.13
N ILE A 39 53.01 -13.34 -44.16
CA ILE A 39 51.68 -13.98 -44.10
C ILE A 39 51.28 -14.01 -42.60
N PRO A 40 50.32 -13.20 -42.15
CA PRO A 40 49.85 -13.31 -40.81
C PRO A 40 49.17 -14.67 -40.62
N PRO A 41 49.30 -15.34 -39.46
CA PRO A 41 48.56 -16.57 -39.22
C PRO A 41 47.07 -16.31 -39.40
N ALA A 42 46.38 -17.22 -40.10
CA ALA A 42 44.93 -17.13 -40.28
C ALA A 42 44.26 -16.94 -38.92
N LEU A 43 43.57 -15.82 -38.74
CA LEU A 43 42.71 -15.61 -37.59
C LEU A 43 41.71 -16.78 -37.59
N GLU A 44 41.76 -17.62 -36.60
CA GLU A 44 40.67 -18.58 -36.37
C GLU A 44 39.36 -17.79 -36.32
N PRO A 45 38.30 -18.24 -37.00
CA PRO A 45 37.02 -17.56 -36.92
C PRO A 45 36.61 -17.50 -35.46
N GLU A 46 36.40 -16.30 -34.92
CA GLU A 46 35.83 -16.10 -33.60
C GLU A 46 34.56 -16.95 -33.53
N LYS A 47 34.51 -17.87 -32.59
CA LYS A 47 33.28 -18.61 -32.29
C LYS A 47 32.20 -17.57 -32.04
N PRO A 48 31.04 -17.68 -32.72
CA PRO A 48 29.95 -16.75 -32.44
C PRO A 48 29.67 -16.78 -30.94
N GLU A 49 29.76 -15.63 -30.29
CA GLU A 49 29.34 -15.49 -28.90
C GLU A 49 27.89 -15.97 -28.82
N VAL A 50 27.66 -17.04 -28.10
CA VAL A 50 26.29 -17.48 -27.80
C VAL A 50 25.68 -16.33 -26.98
N PRO A 51 24.57 -15.74 -27.45
CA PRO A 51 23.92 -14.69 -26.67
C PRO A 51 23.64 -15.22 -25.26
N VAL A 52 24.26 -14.62 -24.27
CA VAL A 52 23.96 -14.91 -22.87
C VAL A 52 22.52 -14.44 -22.66
N GLU A 53 21.59 -15.38 -22.49
CA GLU A 53 20.24 -15.01 -22.13
C GLU A 53 20.29 -14.18 -20.84
N PRO A 54 19.57 -13.05 -20.75
CA PRO A 54 19.53 -12.27 -19.53
C PRO A 54 19.02 -13.15 -18.39
N GLU A 55 19.73 -13.14 -17.28
CA GLU A 55 19.40 -13.92 -16.09
C GLU A 55 17.99 -13.59 -15.61
N ASP A 56 17.18 -14.61 -15.30
CA ASP A 56 15.81 -14.40 -14.77
C ASP A 56 15.91 -13.61 -13.45
N PRO A 57 15.32 -12.41 -13.35
CA PRO A 57 15.41 -11.57 -12.16
C PRO A 57 14.86 -12.23 -10.90
N ARG A 58 14.16 -13.37 -11.03
CA ARG A 58 13.59 -14.18 -9.96
C ARG A 58 14.47 -15.38 -9.57
N ALA A 59 15.71 -15.45 -10.06
CA ALA A 59 16.57 -16.63 -9.87
C ALA A 59 16.72 -17.02 -8.39
N ASP A 60 16.88 -15.99 -7.52
CA ASP A 60 17.14 -16.14 -6.10
C ASP A 60 15.88 -16.09 -5.21
N VAL A 61 14.68 -16.10 -5.81
CA VAL A 61 13.42 -16.08 -5.04
C VAL A 61 13.15 -17.47 -4.46
N PRO A 62 13.17 -17.64 -3.13
CA PRO A 62 12.90 -18.94 -2.51
C PRO A 62 11.41 -19.28 -2.62
N ILE A 63 11.11 -20.56 -2.57
CA ILE A 63 9.73 -21.08 -2.49
C ILE A 63 9.53 -21.61 -1.07
N HIS A 64 8.55 -21.06 -0.36
CA HIS A 64 8.15 -21.57 0.94
C HIS A 64 7.55 -22.99 0.80
N VAL A 65 7.87 -23.86 1.74
CA VAL A 65 7.31 -25.21 1.80
C VAL A 65 6.13 -25.21 2.76
N ASP A 66 4.97 -25.63 2.27
CA ASP A 66 3.75 -25.70 3.07
C ASP A 66 3.97 -26.49 4.37
N GLY A 67 3.48 -25.94 5.45
CA GLY A 67 3.62 -26.53 6.77
C GLY A 67 4.93 -26.20 7.50
N GLU A 68 5.93 -25.63 6.85
CA GLU A 68 7.17 -25.20 7.50
C GLU A 68 7.06 -23.80 8.12
N PRO A 69 7.90 -23.42 9.10
CA PRO A 69 7.97 -22.07 9.63
C PRO A 69 8.43 -21.06 8.56
N TYR A 70 7.93 -19.83 8.65
CA TYR A 70 8.35 -18.71 7.80
C TYR A 70 9.64 -18.08 8.35
N THR A 71 10.78 -18.46 7.79
CA THR A 71 12.12 -18.05 8.28
C THR A 71 12.67 -16.78 7.61
N THR A 72 12.03 -16.31 6.56
CA THR A 72 12.36 -15.08 5.83
C THR A 72 11.15 -14.52 5.11
N TYR A 73 11.13 -13.21 4.88
CA TYR A 73 10.12 -12.58 4.05
C TYR A 73 10.38 -12.80 2.55
N LYS A 74 11.59 -13.17 2.15
CA LYS A 74 11.89 -13.51 0.75
C LYS A 74 11.00 -14.63 0.23
N GLY A 75 10.53 -14.49 -0.99
CA GLY A 75 9.63 -15.43 -1.65
C GLY A 75 8.16 -15.23 -1.31
N LEU A 76 7.82 -14.35 -0.37
CA LEU A 76 6.45 -14.16 0.09
C LEU A 76 5.80 -12.92 -0.55
N LEU A 77 4.51 -13.04 -0.81
CA LEU A 77 3.60 -11.96 -1.07
C LEU A 77 2.64 -11.83 0.12
N MET A 78 2.82 -10.78 0.92
CA MET A 78 2.02 -10.53 2.11
C MET A 78 1.22 -9.25 1.99
N THR A 79 0.16 -9.14 2.77
CA THR A 79 -0.73 -7.98 2.77
C THR A 79 -0.68 -7.24 4.10
N GLY A 80 -0.98 -5.93 4.10
CA GLY A 80 -1.40 -5.26 5.32
C GLY A 80 -2.83 -5.68 5.67
N TYR A 81 -3.13 -5.80 6.95
CA TYR A 81 -4.45 -6.16 7.48
C TYR A 81 -4.84 -5.14 8.55
N GLN A 82 -5.89 -4.36 8.28
CA GLN A 82 -6.33 -3.28 9.18
C GLN A 82 -7.02 -3.84 10.42
N GLY A 83 -8.04 -4.68 10.23
CA GLY A 83 -8.76 -5.33 11.30
C GLY A 83 -9.55 -4.35 12.19
N TRP A 84 -9.88 -3.18 11.69
CA TRP A 84 -10.47 -2.10 12.50
C TRP A 84 -11.99 -1.98 12.40
N PHE A 85 -12.65 -2.67 11.48
CA PHE A 85 -14.09 -2.56 11.31
C PHE A 85 -14.85 -3.20 12.47
N GLY A 86 -15.71 -2.44 13.13
CA GLY A 86 -16.55 -2.87 14.23
C GLY A 86 -17.99 -2.41 14.08
N THR A 87 -18.93 -3.15 14.69
CA THR A 87 -20.37 -2.94 14.53
C THR A 87 -21.08 -2.88 15.88
N PRO A 88 -22.25 -2.23 15.96
CA PRO A 88 -23.11 -2.35 17.12
C PRO A 88 -23.43 -3.81 17.43
N GLY A 89 -23.25 -4.21 18.68
CA GLY A 89 -23.61 -5.56 19.16
C GLY A 89 -22.57 -6.65 18.90
N ASP A 90 -21.38 -6.34 18.41
CA ASP A 90 -20.27 -7.30 18.25
C ASP A 90 -19.61 -7.71 19.57
N GLY A 91 -19.96 -7.02 20.66
CA GLY A 91 -19.47 -7.30 22.02
C GLY A 91 -18.22 -6.51 22.42
N CYS A 92 -17.65 -5.70 21.52
CA CYS A 92 -16.60 -4.74 21.87
C CYS A 92 -17.21 -3.43 22.38
N SER A 93 -16.59 -2.84 23.39
CA SER A 93 -16.96 -1.50 23.85
C SER A 93 -16.27 -0.44 22.99
N HIS A 94 -16.87 -0.07 21.87
CA HIS A 94 -16.38 1.02 21.02
C HIS A 94 -16.75 2.42 21.57
N ALA A 95 -17.06 2.53 22.85
CA ALA A 95 -17.61 3.74 23.50
C ALA A 95 -16.74 5.00 23.35
N ASN A 96 -15.44 4.84 23.15
CA ASN A 96 -14.54 5.97 22.90
C ASN A 96 -14.64 6.56 21.49
N HIS A 97 -15.36 5.91 20.58
CA HIS A 97 -15.66 6.44 19.25
C HIS A 97 -16.98 7.20 19.27
N LYS A 98 -17.13 8.20 20.16
CA LYS A 98 -18.19 9.23 20.16
C LYS A 98 -19.63 8.70 20.11
N ASN A 99 -19.97 7.73 20.98
CA ASN A 99 -21.34 7.24 21.20
C ASN A 99 -21.99 6.47 20.06
N THR A 100 -21.27 5.99 19.09
CA THR A 100 -21.78 5.07 18.11
C THR A 100 -20.82 3.92 17.92
N GLU A 101 -21.33 2.73 17.81
CA GLU A 101 -20.60 1.49 17.82
C GLU A 101 -20.10 1.07 16.40
N TRP A 102 -20.31 1.93 15.38
CA TRP A 102 -19.85 1.71 14.01
C TRP A 102 -18.38 2.16 13.83
N TYR A 103 -17.43 1.32 14.16
CA TYR A 103 -16.02 1.63 14.09
C TYR A 103 -15.49 1.49 12.65
N HIS A 104 -14.85 2.51 12.09
CA HIS A 104 -14.37 2.66 10.71
C HIS A 104 -15.42 2.53 9.59
N TYR A 105 -16.62 2.01 9.85
CA TYR A 105 -17.71 2.07 8.87
C TYR A 105 -18.25 3.48 8.67
N ARG A 106 -18.07 4.32 9.63
CA ARG A 106 -18.60 5.67 9.67
C ARG A 106 -17.51 6.70 9.87
N GLU A 107 -17.80 7.89 9.41
CA GLU A 107 -17.14 9.08 9.89
C GLU A 107 -18.16 10.01 10.57
N ASN A 108 -17.76 10.67 11.67
CA ASN A 108 -18.58 11.65 12.38
C ASN A 108 -19.99 11.16 12.80
N ASP A 109 -20.10 9.93 13.28
CA ASP A 109 -21.28 9.33 13.92
C ASP A 109 -22.44 8.96 12.98
N MET A 110 -22.22 8.70 11.68
CA MET A 110 -23.31 8.35 10.78
C MET A 110 -22.92 7.26 9.78
N PHE A 111 -23.43 6.07 9.97
CA PHE A 111 -23.42 5.00 8.98
C PHE A 111 -24.83 4.65 8.58
N LYS A 112 -25.40 5.44 7.66
CA LYS A 112 -26.79 5.32 7.18
C LYS A 112 -26.97 5.93 5.81
N PRO A 113 -28.04 5.57 5.08
CA PRO A 113 -28.33 6.14 3.77
C PRO A 113 -28.46 7.67 3.78
N GLY A 114 -28.02 8.29 2.70
CA GLY A 114 -28.15 9.73 2.47
C GLY A 114 -27.23 10.59 3.30
N VAL A 115 -26.26 9.99 3.94
CA VAL A 115 -25.18 10.70 4.62
C VAL A 115 -23.92 10.48 3.82
N LEU A 116 -23.37 11.57 3.33
CA LEU A 116 -22.18 11.59 2.48
C LEU A 116 -20.88 11.29 3.21
N ARG A 117 -20.95 10.65 4.36
CA ARG A 117 -19.79 10.28 5.15
C ARG A 117 -20.02 8.95 5.84
N ASN A 118 -20.45 8.02 5.06
CA ASN A 118 -20.13 6.63 5.34
C ASN A 118 -18.65 6.49 5.01
N SER A 119 -17.82 6.09 5.93
CA SER A 119 -16.37 6.06 5.67
C SER A 119 -16.02 5.12 4.53
N ILE A 120 -16.76 4.04 4.35
CA ILE A 120 -16.44 3.01 3.36
C ILE A 120 -16.83 3.41 1.95
N ASP A 121 -15.97 3.11 1.00
CA ASP A 121 -16.24 3.23 -0.43
C ASP A 121 -16.62 1.90 -1.08
N LEU A 122 -16.02 0.79 -0.64
CA LEU A 122 -16.34 -0.55 -1.13
C LEU A 122 -17.27 -1.27 -0.14
N TRP A 123 -18.19 -2.08 -0.67
CA TRP A 123 -19.06 -2.91 0.16
C TRP A 123 -18.56 -4.35 0.18
N PRO A 124 -18.41 -5.00 1.36
CA PRO A 124 -17.94 -6.38 1.46
C PRO A 124 -18.96 -7.37 0.88
N ASP A 125 -18.49 -8.41 0.23
CA ASP A 125 -19.31 -9.55 -0.14
C ASP A 125 -19.58 -10.42 1.09
N MET A 126 -20.78 -10.32 1.63
CA MET A 126 -21.17 -10.98 2.87
C MET A 126 -21.57 -12.45 2.72
N SER A 127 -21.45 -13.04 1.53
CA SER A 127 -21.99 -14.38 1.24
C SER A 127 -21.40 -15.49 2.12
N GLU A 128 -20.11 -15.43 2.46
CA GLU A 128 -19.42 -16.46 3.22
C GLU A 128 -19.26 -16.15 4.73
N TYR A 129 -19.64 -14.95 5.18
CA TYR A 129 -19.50 -14.60 6.59
C TYR A 129 -20.54 -15.35 7.44
N GLU A 130 -20.09 -15.90 8.56
CA GLU A 130 -20.94 -16.60 9.52
C GLU A 130 -21.79 -15.63 10.35
N ILE A 131 -21.16 -14.56 10.85
CA ILE A 131 -21.80 -13.50 11.62
C ILE A 131 -21.93 -12.27 10.74
N LYS A 132 -23.13 -11.70 10.69
CA LYS A 132 -23.48 -10.55 9.86
C LYS A 132 -24.31 -9.56 10.67
N TYR A 133 -24.07 -8.29 10.45
CA TYR A 133 -24.73 -7.21 11.16
C TYR A 133 -25.59 -6.38 10.21
N ASP A 134 -26.85 -6.21 10.53
CA ASP A 134 -27.78 -5.42 9.75
C ASP A 134 -27.42 -3.94 9.81
N THR A 135 -27.51 -3.29 8.66
CA THR A 135 -27.35 -1.84 8.51
C THR A 135 -28.68 -1.16 8.19
N GLU A 136 -28.72 0.15 8.14
CA GLU A 136 -29.87 0.89 7.61
C GLU A 136 -29.94 0.87 6.08
N PHE A 137 -28.86 0.46 5.40
CA PHE A 137 -28.83 0.35 3.93
C PHE A 137 -29.67 -0.83 3.44
N LYS A 138 -30.20 -0.70 2.22
CA LYS A 138 -31.11 -1.68 1.64
C LYS A 138 -30.64 -2.12 0.26
N TYR A 139 -30.82 -3.41 0.00
CA TYR A 139 -30.94 -3.97 -1.33
C TYR A 139 -32.41 -3.93 -1.77
N PRO A 140 -32.73 -4.14 -3.05
CA PRO A 140 -34.11 -4.26 -3.50
C PRO A 140 -34.90 -5.35 -2.78
N ASP A 141 -34.24 -6.40 -2.32
CA ASP A 141 -34.83 -7.62 -1.73
C ASP A 141 -34.46 -7.83 -0.25
N GLY A 142 -33.78 -6.85 0.40
CA GLY A 142 -33.45 -7.03 1.81
C GLY A 142 -32.57 -5.95 2.42
N THR A 143 -32.16 -6.20 3.65
CA THR A 143 -31.25 -5.33 4.40
C THR A 143 -29.81 -5.64 4.02
N ALA A 144 -29.03 -4.60 3.76
CA ALA A 144 -27.62 -4.75 3.54
C ALA A 144 -26.87 -4.99 4.87
N GLN A 145 -25.91 -5.88 4.84
CA GLN A 145 -25.17 -6.33 6.02
C GLN A 145 -23.68 -6.09 5.87
N VAL A 146 -23.01 -5.99 7.02
CA VAL A 146 -21.54 -5.90 7.11
C VAL A 146 -21.03 -6.83 8.22
N TYR A 147 -19.71 -6.96 8.35
CA TYR A 147 -19.06 -7.80 9.35
C TYR A 147 -18.45 -6.96 10.49
N SER A 148 -18.05 -7.62 11.58
CA SER A 148 -17.09 -7.07 12.55
C SER A 148 -15.79 -7.85 12.51
N ALA A 149 -14.65 -7.14 12.52
CA ALA A 149 -13.34 -7.76 12.69
C ALA A 149 -13.13 -8.29 14.13
N TYR A 150 -13.93 -7.84 15.08
CA TYR A 150 -13.93 -8.34 16.46
C TYR A 150 -14.42 -9.79 16.55
N ASP A 151 -15.20 -10.26 15.57
CA ASP A 151 -15.63 -11.65 15.48
C ASP A 151 -14.51 -12.56 15.00
N LYS A 152 -14.24 -13.59 15.77
CA LYS A 152 -13.21 -14.58 15.43
C LYS A 152 -13.48 -15.24 14.07
N SER A 153 -14.73 -15.60 13.76
CA SER A 153 -15.11 -16.23 12.50
C SER A 153 -14.78 -15.38 11.27
N THR A 154 -14.89 -14.05 11.39
CA THR A 154 -14.50 -13.10 10.34
C THR A 154 -12.99 -13.20 10.04
N VAL A 155 -12.16 -13.10 11.07
CA VAL A 155 -10.70 -13.14 10.89
C VAL A 155 -10.25 -14.52 10.38
N MET A 156 -10.86 -15.60 10.91
CA MET A 156 -10.60 -16.96 10.43
C MET A 156 -10.95 -17.14 8.95
N LEU A 157 -12.07 -16.57 8.49
CA LEU A 157 -12.48 -16.58 7.09
C LEU A 157 -11.46 -15.83 6.20
N HIS A 158 -10.96 -14.69 6.66
CA HIS A 158 -9.96 -13.93 5.92
C HIS A 158 -8.64 -14.71 5.75
N PHE A 159 -8.16 -15.40 6.78
CA PHE A 159 -6.98 -16.28 6.69
C PHE A 159 -7.23 -17.51 5.81
N LYS A 160 -8.46 -18.06 5.81
CA LYS A 160 -8.88 -19.11 4.87
C LYS A 160 -8.78 -18.60 3.43
N TRP A 161 -9.29 -17.41 3.13
CA TRP A 161 -9.14 -16.82 1.78
C TRP A 161 -7.67 -16.60 1.41
N MET A 162 -6.83 -16.14 2.33
CA MET A 162 -5.38 -16.03 2.04
C MET A 162 -4.80 -17.38 1.59
N GLN A 163 -5.17 -18.49 2.27
CA GLN A 163 -4.72 -19.83 1.88
C GLN A 163 -5.28 -20.23 0.50
N GLU A 164 -6.58 -20.09 0.28
CA GLU A 164 -7.26 -20.52 -0.94
C GLU A 164 -6.74 -19.79 -2.19
N TYR A 165 -6.39 -18.51 -2.04
CA TYR A 165 -5.91 -17.68 -3.15
C TYR A 165 -4.38 -17.59 -3.25
N GLY A 166 -3.64 -18.24 -2.35
CA GLY A 166 -2.17 -18.29 -2.41
C GLY A 166 -1.49 -16.99 -1.97
N ILE A 167 -2.13 -16.23 -1.07
CA ILE A 167 -1.54 -15.11 -0.35
C ILE A 167 -0.81 -15.67 0.86
N ASP A 168 0.47 -15.30 1.03
CA ASP A 168 1.33 -15.98 1.99
C ASP A 168 1.05 -15.58 3.44
N GLY A 169 0.43 -14.42 3.70
CA GLY A 169 0.05 -13.99 5.03
C GLY A 169 -0.19 -12.50 5.17
N ALA A 170 -0.20 -12.01 6.42
CA ALA A 170 -0.55 -10.65 6.74
C ALA A 170 0.39 -9.98 7.75
N PHE A 171 0.58 -8.66 7.58
CA PHE A 171 1.06 -7.74 8.60
C PHE A 171 -0.16 -7.16 9.32
N MET A 172 -0.36 -7.58 10.57
CA MET A 172 -1.47 -7.11 11.41
C MET A 172 -1.19 -5.70 11.89
N GLN A 173 -2.00 -4.75 11.47
CA GLN A 173 -1.87 -3.36 11.88
C GLN A 173 -2.16 -3.20 13.37
N ARG A 174 -1.34 -2.40 14.03
CA ARG A 174 -1.48 -2.06 15.45
C ARG A 174 -1.25 -0.55 15.61
N PHE A 175 -2.33 0.19 15.67
CA PHE A 175 -2.33 1.65 15.68
C PHE A 175 -1.95 2.16 17.07
N VAL A 176 -0.79 2.82 17.18
CA VAL A 176 -0.31 3.35 18.47
C VAL A 176 -1.32 4.30 19.11
N GLY A 177 -2.00 5.13 18.29
CA GLY A 177 -3.04 6.03 18.76
C GLY A 177 -4.26 5.32 19.37
N GLU A 178 -4.54 4.09 18.90
CA GLU A 178 -5.71 3.31 19.32
C GLU A 178 -5.41 2.34 20.46
N VAL A 179 -4.20 1.77 20.52
CA VAL A 179 -3.90 0.72 21.50
C VAL A 179 -3.16 1.24 22.74
N ILE A 180 -2.48 2.38 22.62
CA ILE A 180 -1.74 2.96 23.73
C ILE A 180 -2.60 4.06 24.36
N ASP A 181 -2.87 3.91 25.64
CA ASP A 181 -3.73 4.80 26.44
C ASP A 181 -5.24 4.73 26.12
N ASN A 182 -5.67 3.78 25.31
CA ASN A 182 -7.08 3.55 24.97
C ASN A 182 -7.45 2.08 25.25
N PRO A 183 -8.08 1.77 26.40
CA PRO A 183 -8.42 0.38 26.77
C PRO A 183 -9.37 -0.31 25.80
N ASP A 184 -10.35 0.42 25.23
CA ASP A 184 -11.35 -0.16 24.32
C ASP A 184 -10.74 -0.47 22.95
N GLY A 185 -9.92 0.46 22.42
CA GLY A 185 -9.14 0.21 21.21
C GLY A 185 -8.18 -0.96 21.39
N LYS A 186 -7.52 -1.01 22.56
CA LYS A 186 -6.62 -2.13 22.89
C LYS A 186 -7.37 -3.46 22.94
N ASP A 187 -8.56 -3.53 23.55
CA ASP A 187 -9.39 -4.73 23.58
C ASP A 187 -9.76 -5.20 22.19
N HIS A 188 -10.20 -4.28 21.31
CA HIS A 188 -10.52 -4.60 19.93
C HIS A 188 -9.32 -5.22 19.20
N PHE A 189 -8.18 -4.52 19.17
CA PHE A 189 -7.00 -4.98 18.43
C PHE A 189 -6.32 -6.20 19.05
N ASP A 190 -6.39 -6.39 20.36
CA ASP A 190 -5.88 -7.60 21.02
C ASP A 190 -6.72 -8.82 20.63
N LYS A 191 -8.04 -8.69 20.55
CA LYS A 191 -8.92 -9.78 20.12
C LYS A 191 -8.77 -10.12 18.64
N VAL A 192 -8.67 -9.11 17.77
CA VAL A 192 -8.40 -9.30 16.35
C VAL A 192 -7.05 -10.00 16.17
N LEU A 193 -6.00 -9.56 16.87
CA LEU A 193 -4.68 -10.18 16.80
C LEU A 193 -4.70 -11.64 17.28
N ALA A 194 -5.37 -11.93 18.40
CA ALA A 194 -5.50 -13.30 18.90
C ALA A 194 -6.21 -14.21 17.87
N SER A 195 -7.29 -13.72 17.26
CA SER A 195 -8.01 -14.43 16.21
C SER A 195 -7.15 -14.65 14.96
N ALA A 196 -6.33 -13.66 14.60
CA ALA A 196 -5.40 -13.75 13.47
C ALA A 196 -4.28 -14.76 13.72
N MET A 197 -3.76 -14.85 14.95
CA MET A 197 -2.78 -15.87 15.34
C MET A 197 -3.36 -17.28 15.22
N ASP A 198 -4.61 -17.47 15.62
CA ASP A 198 -5.29 -18.76 15.44
C ASP A 198 -5.59 -19.07 13.95
N GLY A 199 -5.94 -18.04 13.16
CA GLY A 199 -6.10 -18.16 11.70
C GLY A 199 -4.80 -18.50 11.01
N SER A 200 -3.69 -17.87 11.40
CA SER A 200 -2.34 -18.17 10.94
C SER A 200 -1.97 -19.63 11.19
N ASP A 201 -2.20 -20.12 12.40
CA ASP A 201 -1.91 -21.53 12.75
C ASP A 201 -2.79 -22.50 11.96
N GLN A 202 -4.10 -22.24 11.85
CA GLN A 202 -5.04 -23.15 11.18
C GLN A 202 -4.80 -23.21 9.66
N TYR A 203 -4.55 -22.07 9.02
CA TYR A 203 -4.43 -21.97 7.57
C TYR A 203 -2.96 -21.87 7.11
N GLN A 204 -2.01 -22.01 8.04
CA GLN A 204 -0.57 -22.01 7.75
C GLN A 204 -0.15 -20.77 6.95
N ARG A 205 -0.55 -19.59 7.41
CA ARG A 205 -0.19 -18.30 6.78
C ARG A 205 0.78 -17.54 7.66
N ALA A 206 1.76 -16.89 7.03
CA ALA A 206 2.70 -16.01 7.73
C ALA A 206 1.95 -14.88 8.44
N ILE A 207 2.40 -14.51 9.62
CA ILE A 207 1.85 -13.38 10.36
C ILE A 207 2.98 -12.57 10.99
N ALA A 208 2.87 -11.25 10.97
CA ALA A 208 3.73 -10.34 11.71
C ALA A 208 2.89 -9.14 12.20
N VAL A 209 3.36 -8.43 13.22
CA VAL A 209 2.72 -7.20 13.68
C VAL A 209 3.38 -5.99 13.04
N MET A 210 2.58 -5.02 12.62
CA MET A 210 3.03 -3.72 12.11
C MET A 210 2.42 -2.60 12.96
N TYR A 211 3.25 -1.89 13.71
CA TYR A 211 2.82 -0.67 14.38
C TYR A 211 2.66 0.46 13.37
N ASP A 212 1.45 1.01 13.27
CA ASP A 212 1.25 2.35 12.74
C ASP A 212 1.61 3.36 13.82
N LEU A 213 2.60 4.20 13.53
CA LEU A 213 3.11 5.19 14.46
C LEU A 213 2.25 6.47 14.55
N GLY A 214 1.06 6.47 13.95
CA GLY A 214 0.06 7.50 14.18
C GLY A 214 -0.27 7.63 15.66
N GLY A 215 -0.12 8.83 16.22
CA GLY A 215 -0.26 9.06 17.66
C GLY A 215 0.93 8.67 18.52
N TYR A 216 2.01 8.11 17.96
CA TYR A 216 3.27 7.92 18.68
C TYR A 216 3.91 9.27 19.01
N ASN A 217 4.55 9.32 20.15
CA ASN A 217 5.48 10.37 20.56
C ASN A 217 6.46 9.80 21.60
N PRO A 218 7.59 10.47 21.90
CA PRO A 218 8.58 9.96 22.84
C PRO A 218 8.07 9.65 24.25
N ALA A 219 6.97 10.29 24.71
CA ALA A 219 6.37 9.99 26.02
C ALA A 219 5.67 8.62 26.05
N ARG A 220 5.31 8.07 24.89
CA ARG A 220 4.70 6.73 24.75
C ARG A 220 5.72 5.60 24.55
N PHE A 221 7.01 5.92 24.47
CA PHE A 221 8.08 4.97 24.17
C PHE A 221 8.01 3.69 25.03
N GLU A 222 8.05 3.83 26.36
CA GLU A 222 8.03 2.67 27.28
C GLU A 222 6.75 1.83 27.16
N LYS A 223 5.62 2.46 26.86
CA LYS A 223 4.34 1.76 26.70
C LYS A 223 4.31 0.96 25.40
N VAL A 224 4.84 1.49 24.30
CA VAL A 224 4.95 0.77 23.03
C VAL A 224 5.92 -0.40 23.17
N VAL A 225 7.05 -0.20 23.85
CA VAL A 225 8.01 -1.28 24.13
C VAL A 225 7.35 -2.37 24.99
N ALA A 226 6.61 -2.00 26.04
CA ALA A 226 5.92 -2.97 26.90
C ALA A 226 4.84 -3.77 26.14
N ASP A 227 4.10 -3.12 25.26
CA ASP A 227 3.12 -3.77 24.40
C ASP A 227 3.79 -4.75 23.41
N ALA A 228 4.89 -4.34 22.77
CA ALA A 228 5.68 -5.21 21.89
C ALA A 228 6.32 -6.38 22.64
N GLN A 229 6.79 -6.18 23.87
CA GLN A 229 7.29 -7.26 24.73
C GLN A 229 6.19 -8.28 25.04
N ALA A 230 4.98 -7.81 25.36
CA ALA A 230 3.84 -8.71 25.63
C ALA A 230 3.47 -9.53 24.38
N ILE A 231 3.51 -8.93 23.19
CA ILE A 231 3.31 -9.64 21.90
C ILE A 231 4.43 -10.65 21.66
N TYR A 232 5.68 -10.30 21.94
CA TYR A 232 6.82 -11.21 21.83
C TYR A 232 6.63 -12.44 22.71
N ASP A 233 6.34 -12.22 23.99
CA ASP A 233 6.19 -13.29 24.99
C ASP A 233 4.96 -14.16 24.74
N THR A 234 3.89 -13.59 24.19
CA THR A 234 2.64 -14.31 23.96
C THR A 234 2.63 -15.04 22.63
N TYR A 235 3.13 -14.43 21.57
CA TYR A 235 2.95 -14.89 20.21
C TYR A 235 4.27 -15.04 19.43
N ALA A 236 5.04 -13.97 19.27
CA ALA A 236 6.10 -13.91 18.28
C ALA A 236 7.22 -14.95 18.51
N SER A 237 7.56 -15.22 19.79
CA SER A 237 8.54 -16.22 20.16
C SER A 237 8.02 -17.67 20.20
N LYS A 238 6.71 -17.89 19.99
CA LYS A 238 6.06 -19.18 20.23
C LYS A 238 5.28 -19.74 19.05
N ARG A 239 4.68 -18.87 18.23
CA ARG A 239 3.82 -19.31 17.13
C ARG A 239 4.65 -19.74 15.93
N LYS A 240 4.37 -20.93 15.40
CA LYS A 240 5.12 -21.55 14.31
C LYS A 240 5.19 -20.71 13.05
N TYR A 241 4.09 -20.05 12.72
CA TYR A 241 3.94 -19.29 11.48
C TYR A 241 4.16 -17.79 11.67
N TYR A 242 4.61 -17.34 12.86
CA TYR A 242 5.07 -15.97 13.01
C TYR A 242 6.30 -15.75 12.11
N LEU A 243 6.23 -14.73 11.24
CA LEU A 243 7.28 -14.46 10.27
C LEU A 243 8.59 -14.09 10.95
N HIS A 244 9.66 -14.76 10.57
CA HIS A 244 11.01 -14.44 11.01
C HIS A 244 11.81 -13.80 9.87
N GLU A 245 12.82 -13.01 10.24
CA GLU A 245 13.86 -12.53 9.35
C GLU A 245 15.19 -12.55 10.13
N ASN A 246 16.27 -12.99 9.49
CA ASN A 246 17.57 -13.14 10.12
C ASN A 246 17.53 -13.94 11.45
N GLY A 247 16.67 -14.95 11.53
CA GLY A 247 16.53 -15.84 12.69
C GLY A 247 15.75 -15.26 13.88
N LYS A 248 15.13 -14.09 13.72
CA LYS A 248 14.32 -13.42 14.77
C LYS A 248 12.91 -13.12 14.25
N PRO A 249 11.88 -13.12 15.12
CA PRO A 249 10.55 -12.65 14.74
C PRO A 249 10.59 -11.25 14.14
N LEU A 250 9.88 -11.03 13.04
CA LEU A 250 9.82 -9.73 12.37
C LEU A 250 8.72 -8.85 12.98
N ILE A 251 9.06 -7.61 13.31
CA ILE A 251 8.10 -6.58 13.66
C ILE A 251 8.29 -5.37 12.75
N ALA A 252 7.19 -4.73 12.35
CA ALA A 252 7.24 -3.58 11.47
C ALA A 252 6.83 -2.29 12.19
N LEU A 253 7.45 -1.17 11.79
CA LEU A 253 7.14 0.20 12.22
C LEU A 253 6.82 1.03 10.99
N TRP A 254 5.55 1.41 10.82
CA TRP A 254 5.12 2.26 9.70
C TRP A 254 5.02 3.73 10.12
N GLY A 255 5.39 4.64 9.21
CA GLY A 255 5.29 6.08 9.43
C GLY A 255 6.64 6.79 9.54
N VAL A 256 7.73 6.20 9.03
CA VAL A 256 9.11 6.66 9.20
C VAL A 256 9.56 7.56 8.05
N GLY A 257 10.34 8.61 8.35
CA GLY A 257 10.94 9.50 7.35
C GLY A 257 10.06 10.68 6.91
N PHE A 258 8.89 10.86 7.52
CA PHE A 258 8.01 12.02 7.33
C PHE A 258 8.45 13.22 8.19
N ASN A 259 7.79 14.37 8.00
CA ASN A 259 8.10 15.60 8.74
C ASN A 259 7.85 15.41 10.25
N PRO A 260 8.89 15.55 11.11
CA PRO A 260 8.74 15.37 12.56
C PRO A 260 7.76 16.38 13.21
N ALA A 261 7.61 17.58 12.64
CA ALA A 261 6.68 18.57 13.16
C ALA A 261 5.21 18.13 12.99
N GLU A 262 4.92 17.29 11.99
CA GLU A 262 3.58 16.74 11.74
C GLU A 262 3.36 15.42 12.48
N ARG A 263 4.42 14.61 12.62
CA ARG A 263 4.33 13.26 13.23
C ARG A 263 4.51 13.25 14.74
N GLY A 264 5.22 14.24 15.32
CA GLY A 264 5.52 14.29 16.75
C GLY A 264 6.72 13.44 17.19
N TYR A 265 7.50 12.88 16.25
CA TYR A 265 8.73 12.11 16.50
C TYR A 265 9.72 12.27 15.36
N SER A 266 10.98 12.05 15.65
CA SER A 266 12.13 12.12 14.72
C SER A 266 12.64 10.75 14.30
N ASN A 267 13.53 10.69 13.31
CA ASN A 267 14.23 9.45 12.94
C ASN A 267 15.08 8.92 14.11
N GLU A 268 15.63 9.79 14.93
CA GLU A 268 16.42 9.44 16.13
C GLU A 268 15.54 8.79 17.21
N ASP A 269 14.29 9.21 17.36
CA ASP A 269 13.33 8.57 18.26
C ASP A 269 12.97 7.17 17.76
N ILE A 270 12.79 6.99 16.45
CA ILE A 270 12.56 5.69 15.85
C ILE A 270 13.79 4.79 15.90
N GLN A 271 14.99 5.35 15.79
CA GLN A 271 16.23 4.58 16.00
C GLN A 271 16.26 3.99 17.41
N LYS A 272 15.97 4.79 18.43
CA LYS A 272 15.91 4.31 19.84
C LYS A 272 14.86 3.22 20.01
N LEU A 273 13.65 3.42 19.43
CA LEU A 273 12.59 2.42 19.48
C LEU A 273 13.01 1.11 18.79
N SER A 274 13.57 1.22 17.58
CA SER A 274 14.09 0.08 16.82
C SER A 274 15.16 -0.69 17.60
N ASP A 275 16.11 0.00 18.21
CA ASP A 275 17.18 -0.62 18.99
C ASP A 275 16.61 -1.34 20.23
N LYS A 276 15.60 -0.75 20.88
CA LYS A 276 14.95 -1.39 22.03
C LYS A 276 14.15 -2.62 21.63
N LEU A 277 13.47 -2.61 20.49
CA LEU A 277 12.78 -3.78 19.96
C LEU A 277 13.75 -4.90 19.54
N LYS A 278 14.94 -4.57 19.05
CA LYS A 278 16.01 -5.55 18.80
C LYS A 278 16.53 -6.18 20.11
N GLU A 279 16.59 -5.41 21.21
CA GLU A 279 16.91 -5.94 22.56
C GLU A 279 15.83 -6.90 23.06
N VAL A 280 14.55 -6.63 22.77
CA VAL A 280 13.42 -7.56 23.04
C VAL A 280 13.61 -8.88 22.28
N GLY A 281 14.20 -8.85 21.10
CA GLY A 281 14.48 -10.05 20.30
C GLY A 281 13.95 -10.01 18.87
N TYR A 282 13.43 -8.87 18.42
CA TYR A 282 12.89 -8.72 17.06
C TYR A 282 13.94 -8.40 16.00
N SER A 283 13.70 -8.78 14.77
CA SER A 283 14.17 -8.13 13.56
C SER A 283 13.18 -7.04 13.15
N ILE A 284 13.66 -6.04 12.41
CA ILE A 284 12.90 -4.80 12.20
C ILE A 284 12.63 -4.56 10.72
N MET A 285 11.36 -4.29 10.39
CA MET A 285 10.93 -3.72 9.12
C MET A 285 10.48 -2.26 9.33
N LEU A 286 10.81 -1.38 8.40
CA LEU A 286 10.33 0.00 8.41
C LEU A 286 9.42 0.29 7.21
N GLY A 287 8.21 0.79 7.48
CA GLY A 287 7.38 1.48 6.51
C GLY A 287 7.82 2.92 6.38
N VAL A 288 8.45 3.26 5.26
CA VAL A 288 9.10 4.56 5.06
C VAL A 288 8.34 5.44 4.08
N SER A 289 8.60 6.75 4.14
CA SER A 289 8.08 7.72 3.16
C SER A 289 8.46 7.35 1.72
N THR A 290 7.65 7.76 0.77
CA THR A 290 7.78 7.39 -0.66
C THR A 290 9.16 7.71 -1.23
N TYR A 291 9.64 8.93 -0.98
CA TYR A 291 10.89 9.45 -1.57
C TYR A 291 12.10 9.29 -0.63
N TRP A 292 12.08 8.28 0.24
CA TRP A 292 13.11 8.03 1.26
C TRP A 292 14.55 8.09 0.73
N ARG A 293 14.81 7.59 -0.49
CA ARG A 293 16.13 7.56 -1.13
C ARG A 293 16.52 8.93 -1.70
N ALA A 294 15.64 9.54 -2.46
CA ALA A 294 15.92 10.77 -3.20
C ALA A 294 15.68 12.05 -2.38
N GLY A 295 14.75 12.01 -1.43
CA GLY A 295 14.23 13.17 -0.73
C GLY A 295 13.17 13.92 -1.54
N GLY A 296 12.50 14.86 -0.91
CA GLY A 296 11.37 15.60 -1.50
C GLY A 296 10.03 14.90 -1.31
N GLY A 297 8.96 15.44 -1.90
CA GLY A 297 7.61 14.94 -1.75
C GLY A 297 7.21 14.82 -0.27
N ASP A 298 6.81 13.64 0.15
CA ASP A 298 6.44 13.32 1.53
C ASP A 298 7.63 13.03 2.47
N THR A 299 8.85 12.98 1.93
CA THR A 299 10.06 12.71 2.73
C THR A 299 10.64 14.00 3.33
N TYR A 300 10.88 13.98 4.64
CA TYR A 300 11.56 15.08 5.32
C TYR A 300 13.02 15.17 4.92
N THR A 301 13.31 15.96 3.91
CA THR A 301 14.65 16.07 3.29
C THR A 301 15.76 16.48 4.26
N PRO A 302 15.59 17.42 5.22
CA PRO A 302 16.63 17.72 6.20
C PRO A 302 17.03 16.51 7.07
N GLY A 303 16.11 15.57 7.32
CA GLY A 303 16.37 14.33 8.06
C GLY A 303 16.85 13.16 7.22
N ARG A 304 17.14 13.33 5.92
CA ARG A 304 17.48 12.20 5.03
C ARG A 304 18.74 11.44 5.46
N ALA A 305 19.75 12.11 5.96
CA ALA A 305 20.98 11.45 6.42
C ALA A 305 20.71 10.52 7.62
N SER A 306 19.94 10.97 8.61
CA SER A 306 19.55 10.14 9.75
C SER A 306 18.57 9.02 9.34
N LEU A 307 17.68 9.29 8.37
CA LEU A 307 16.81 8.25 7.79
C LEU A 307 17.64 7.14 7.12
N HIS A 308 18.64 7.48 6.30
CA HIS A 308 19.51 6.49 5.68
C HIS A 308 20.33 5.70 6.71
N ALA A 309 20.80 6.34 7.79
CA ALA A 309 21.49 5.65 8.87
C ALA A 309 20.56 4.64 9.57
N LEU A 310 19.33 5.05 9.88
CA LEU A 310 18.29 4.19 10.45
C LEU A 310 17.95 3.01 9.51
N ILE A 311 17.75 3.26 8.22
CA ILE A 311 17.46 2.23 7.21
C ILE A 311 18.59 1.19 7.13
N LYS A 312 19.86 1.62 7.16
CA LYS A 312 21.01 0.71 7.15
C LYS A 312 21.10 -0.18 8.40
N SER A 313 20.42 0.20 9.48
CA SER A 313 20.43 -0.53 10.74
C SER A 313 19.33 -1.59 10.90
N VAL A 314 18.40 -1.69 9.94
CA VAL A 314 17.24 -2.59 9.99
C VAL A 314 17.29 -3.68 8.92
N ASP A 315 16.33 -4.61 8.97
CA ASP A 315 16.36 -5.81 8.13
C ASP A 315 15.56 -5.64 6.82
N VAL A 316 14.44 -4.91 6.86
CA VAL A 316 13.56 -4.71 5.70
C VAL A 316 13.05 -3.27 5.67
N ILE A 317 12.90 -2.70 4.47
CA ILE A 317 12.14 -1.45 4.25
C ILE A 317 11.03 -1.64 3.23
N MET A 318 9.94 -0.89 3.42
CA MET A 318 8.79 -0.84 2.54
C MET A 318 8.36 0.63 2.38
N PRO A 319 8.60 1.25 1.21
CA PRO A 319 8.11 2.61 0.95
C PRO A 319 6.60 2.60 0.71
N TRP A 320 5.90 3.63 1.19
CA TRP A 320 4.45 3.75 1.06
C TRP A 320 4.06 4.45 -0.24
N TYR A 321 3.17 3.82 -1.04
CA TYR A 321 2.78 4.34 -2.35
C TYR A 321 1.28 4.66 -2.51
N VAL A 322 0.39 4.24 -1.60
CA VAL A 322 -1.03 4.60 -1.71
C VAL A 322 -1.20 6.12 -1.82
N GLY A 323 -2.01 6.57 -2.76
CA GLY A 323 -2.27 7.98 -3.01
C GLY A 323 -1.12 8.77 -3.67
N ARG A 324 -0.04 8.11 -4.12
CA ARG A 324 1.08 8.80 -4.80
C ARG A 324 0.94 8.81 -6.32
N PHE A 325 0.14 7.93 -6.86
CA PHE A 325 -0.24 7.87 -8.26
C PHE A 325 -1.62 7.21 -8.37
N ASN A 326 -2.44 7.63 -9.34
CA ASN A 326 -3.85 7.26 -9.41
C ASN A 326 -4.20 6.42 -10.64
N ASP A 327 -3.26 6.23 -11.57
CA ASP A 327 -3.41 5.48 -12.80
C ASP A 327 -2.06 4.99 -13.32
N ILE A 328 -2.09 4.17 -14.38
CA ILE A 328 -0.88 3.62 -15.01
C ILE A 328 0.03 4.74 -15.57
N ASN A 329 -0.55 5.83 -16.09
CA ASN A 329 0.25 6.91 -16.65
C ASN A 329 1.02 7.63 -15.54
N SER A 330 0.37 8.01 -14.45
CA SER A 330 1.02 8.65 -13.30
C SER A 330 2.04 7.72 -12.61
N TYR A 331 1.79 6.41 -12.58
CA TYR A 331 2.78 5.42 -12.15
C TYR A 331 4.04 5.41 -13.02
N ASN A 332 3.87 5.50 -14.33
CA ASN A 332 5.00 5.43 -15.27
C ASN A 332 5.74 6.76 -15.44
N THR A 333 5.12 7.90 -15.17
CA THR A 333 5.68 9.24 -15.47
C THR A 333 5.85 10.13 -14.24
N GLY A 334 5.16 9.83 -13.15
CA GLY A 334 5.23 10.60 -11.90
C GLY A 334 6.40 10.20 -11.00
N GLY A 335 6.54 10.89 -9.89
CA GLY A 335 7.60 10.62 -8.91
C GLY A 335 8.98 11.15 -9.34
N SER A 336 10.01 10.65 -8.70
CA SER A 336 11.40 10.87 -9.10
C SER A 336 11.88 9.84 -10.12
N ASP A 337 13.09 9.99 -10.64
CA ASP A 337 13.73 9.03 -11.57
C ASP A 337 12.96 8.80 -12.90
N GLY A 338 12.04 9.69 -13.26
CA GLY A 338 11.24 9.59 -14.48
C GLY A 338 10.13 8.54 -14.42
N GLY A 339 9.59 8.28 -13.23
CA GLY A 339 8.45 7.41 -12.98
C GLY A 339 8.61 6.54 -11.73
N PHE A 340 7.51 6.26 -11.03
CA PHE A 340 7.52 5.34 -9.88
C PHE A 340 8.02 3.95 -10.27
N ALA A 341 7.70 3.50 -11.48
CA ALA A 341 8.24 2.27 -12.04
C ALA A 341 9.77 2.22 -12.04
N ASN A 342 10.45 3.34 -12.28
CA ASN A 342 11.91 3.44 -12.24
C ASN A 342 12.44 3.61 -10.82
N MET A 343 11.69 4.34 -9.96
CA MET A 343 12.03 4.49 -8.54
C MET A 343 12.24 3.14 -7.86
N VAL A 344 11.31 2.20 -8.06
CA VAL A 344 11.43 0.83 -7.50
C VAL A 344 12.77 0.18 -7.89
N GLY A 345 13.16 0.28 -9.16
CA GLY A 345 14.46 -0.27 -9.61
C GLY A 345 15.66 0.40 -8.94
N LYS A 346 15.60 1.72 -8.80
CA LYS A 346 16.67 2.50 -8.14
C LYS A 346 16.74 2.26 -6.63
N ASP A 347 15.61 2.00 -6.00
CA ASP A 347 15.54 1.67 -4.58
C ASP A 347 16.12 0.27 -4.31
N ILE A 348 15.82 -0.71 -5.17
CA ILE A 348 16.43 -2.06 -5.13
C ILE A 348 17.94 -1.95 -5.33
N GLU A 349 18.38 -1.18 -6.33
CA GLU A 349 19.82 -0.94 -6.59
C GLU A 349 20.54 -0.31 -5.38
N TRP A 350 19.89 0.66 -4.72
CA TRP A 350 20.49 1.30 -3.53
C TRP A 350 20.67 0.27 -2.38
N CYS A 351 19.63 -0.54 -2.10
CA CYS A 351 19.74 -1.57 -1.07
C CYS A 351 20.83 -2.60 -1.41
N LYS A 352 20.91 -3.02 -2.67
CA LYS A 352 21.96 -3.92 -3.15
C LYS A 352 23.36 -3.31 -2.91
N ASN A 353 23.59 -2.06 -3.32
CA ASN A 353 24.87 -1.40 -3.19
C ASN A 353 25.35 -1.26 -1.73
N VAL A 354 24.44 -0.88 -0.81
CA VAL A 354 24.83 -0.77 0.62
C VAL A 354 25.07 -2.13 1.27
N ASN A 355 24.43 -3.18 0.78
CA ASN A 355 24.66 -4.55 1.24
C ASN A 355 25.99 -5.10 0.69
N GLU A 356 26.33 -4.86 -0.57
CA GLU A 356 27.60 -5.25 -1.19
C GLU A 356 28.79 -4.51 -0.58
N SER A 357 28.62 -3.25 -0.15
CA SER A 357 29.64 -2.51 0.58
C SER A 357 29.86 -3.01 2.01
N GLY A 358 28.99 -3.87 2.53
CA GLY A 358 29.01 -4.37 3.90
C GLY A 358 28.46 -3.40 4.94
N GLU A 359 27.86 -2.27 4.51
CA GLU A 359 27.28 -1.27 5.41
C GLU A 359 25.93 -1.69 5.99
N SER A 360 25.22 -2.64 5.34
CA SER A 360 23.88 -3.06 5.71
C SER A 360 23.60 -4.50 5.27
N LYS A 361 22.41 -5.01 5.68
CA LYS A 361 21.77 -6.22 5.16
C LYS A 361 20.30 -5.95 4.81
N VAL A 362 19.94 -4.69 4.62
CA VAL A 362 18.57 -4.26 4.42
C VAL A 362 18.01 -4.80 3.11
N GLN A 363 16.80 -5.33 3.17
CA GLN A 363 16.03 -5.82 2.03
C GLN A 363 14.94 -4.83 1.66
N TYR A 364 14.51 -4.86 0.40
CA TYR A 364 13.49 -3.98 -0.13
C TYR A 364 12.20 -4.76 -0.43
N ALA A 365 11.13 -4.43 0.26
CA ALA A 365 9.79 -4.93 0.00
C ALA A 365 9.01 -3.85 -0.77
N PRO A 366 8.87 -3.95 -2.09
CA PRO A 366 8.06 -3.00 -2.83
C PRO A 366 6.60 -3.11 -2.44
N HIS A 367 5.94 -1.97 -2.41
CA HIS A 367 4.53 -1.81 -2.07
C HIS A 367 3.71 -1.68 -3.35
N CYS A 368 2.62 -2.47 -3.45
CA CYS A 368 1.66 -2.39 -4.54
C CYS A 368 0.23 -2.31 -3.99
N TYR A 369 -0.69 -1.68 -4.73
CA TYR A 369 -2.08 -1.57 -4.33
C TYR A 369 -3.03 -1.59 -5.53
N PRO A 370 -4.29 -2.09 -5.36
CA PRO A 370 -5.18 -2.34 -6.49
C PRO A 370 -5.85 -1.10 -7.07
N GLY A 371 -5.88 -0.04 -6.33
CA GLY A 371 -6.53 1.25 -6.52
C GLY A 371 -6.78 1.86 -5.16
N ALA A 372 -7.14 3.12 -5.11
CA ALA A 372 -7.51 3.81 -3.89
C ALA A 372 -8.72 4.71 -4.17
N SER A 373 -9.60 4.81 -3.19
CA SER A 373 -10.73 5.72 -3.21
C SER A 373 -11.05 6.02 -1.77
N ASP A 374 -11.04 7.25 -1.37
CA ASP A 374 -11.52 7.69 -0.07
C ASP A 374 -12.63 8.73 -0.25
N LEU A 375 -13.42 8.53 -1.32
CA LEU A 375 -14.40 9.49 -1.79
C LEU A 375 -15.48 9.79 -0.76
N ASN A 376 -15.95 8.76 -0.03
CA ASN A 376 -16.97 8.95 0.99
C ASN A 376 -16.41 9.68 2.23
N MET A 377 -15.13 9.49 2.54
CA MET A 377 -14.43 10.28 3.57
C MET A 377 -14.05 11.67 3.06
N HIS A 378 -13.53 11.75 1.85
CA HIS A 378 -12.97 12.97 1.27
C HIS A 378 -13.47 13.20 -0.17
N PRO A 379 -14.71 13.70 -0.34
CA PRO A 379 -15.38 13.81 -1.65
C PRO A 379 -14.67 14.71 -2.67
N TYR A 380 -13.60 15.35 -2.32
CA TYR A 380 -12.78 16.22 -3.15
C TYR A 380 -11.45 15.59 -3.61
N TYR A 381 -11.13 14.38 -3.15
CA TYR A 381 -9.93 13.67 -3.62
C TYR A 381 -10.16 12.99 -4.97
N GLU A 382 -9.09 12.87 -5.73
CA GLU A 382 -9.11 12.10 -6.97
C GLU A 382 -9.07 10.62 -6.67
N ARG A 383 -9.90 9.86 -7.39
CA ARG A 383 -9.94 8.41 -7.29
C ARG A 383 -8.74 7.77 -7.99
N GLY A 384 -8.11 6.83 -7.35
CA GLY A 384 -7.17 5.90 -7.98
C GLY A 384 -7.91 4.77 -8.69
N SER A 385 -7.88 4.77 -10.01
CA SER A 385 -8.61 3.78 -10.80
C SER A 385 -8.03 2.38 -10.63
N ARG A 386 -8.89 1.38 -10.41
CA ARG A 386 -8.49 -0.04 -10.42
C ARG A 386 -8.21 -0.56 -11.83
N GLU A 387 -8.71 0.12 -12.88
CA GLU A 387 -8.56 -0.25 -14.29
C GLU A 387 -8.74 -1.75 -14.55
N ARG A 388 -9.76 -2.35 -13.93
CA ARG A 388 -10.08 -3.79 -14.01
C ARG A 388 -8.90 -4.70 -13.61
N GLY A 389 -8.08 -4.23 -12.65
CA GLY A 389 -6.88 -4.90 -12.18
C GLY A 389 -5.61 -4.62 -12.99
N LYS A 390 -5.70 -3.94 -14.14
CA LYS A 390 -4.55 -3.64 -14.97
C LYS A 390 -3.56 -2.70 -14.26
N PHE A 391 -4.08 -1.70 -13.54
CA PHE A 391 -3.28 -0.81 -12.72
C PHE A 391 -2.46 -1.59 -11.67
N PHE A 392 -3.09 -2.52 -10.97
CA PHE A 392 -2.44 -3.37 -9.96
C PHE A 392 -1.41 -4.31 -10.60
N TRP A 393 -1.78 -5.00 -11.68
CA TRP A 393 -0.90 -5.92 -12.37
C TRP A 393 0.37 -5.26 -12.93
N THR A 394 0.24 -4.04 -13.45
CA THR A 394 1.38 -3.25 -13.93
C THR A 394 2.42 -3.01 -12.83
N GLN A 395 1.99 -2.66 -11.62
CA GLN A 395 2.88 -2.49 -10.46
C GLN A 395 3.56 -3.81 -10.09
N LEU A 396 2.78 -4.88 -9.93
CA LEU A 396 3.27 -6.22 -9.56
C LEU A 396 4.30 -6.74 -10.56
N HIS A 397 3.98 -6.71 -11.86
CA HIS A 397 4.90 -7.12 -12.90
C HIS A 397 6.17 -6.27 -12.88
N ASN A 398 6.04 -4.94 -12.76
CA ASN A 398 7.21 -4.05 -12.74
C ASN A 398 8.14 -4.36 -11.56
N CYS A 399 7.61 -4.57 -10.35
CA CYS A 399 8.40 -4.93 -9.18
C CYS A 399 9.15 -6.24 -9.38
N ILE A 400 8.47 -7.27 -9.87
CA ILE A 400 9.05 -8.61 -10.08
C ILE A 400 10.13 -8.57 -11.18
N ARG A 401 9.86 -7.94 -12.33
CA ARG A 401 10.85 -7.85 -13.42
C ARG A 401 12.11 -7.06 -13.06
N ARG A 402 12.04 -6.21 -12.03
CA ARG A 402 13.19 -5.46 -11.49
C ARG A 402 13.93 -6.20 -10.39
N GLY A 403 13.57 -7.45 -10.13
CA GLY A 403 14.28 -8.34 -9.21
C GLY A 403 13.89 -8.18 -7.74
N CYS A 404 12.67 -7.71 -7.44
CA CYS A 404 12.19 -7.83 -6.06
C CYS A 404 12.06 -9.29 -5.66
N THR A 405 12.35 -9.57 -4.39
CA THR A 405 12.29 -10.93 -3.84
C THR A 405 11.10 -11.16 -2.92
N MET A 406 10.31 -10.13 -2.66
CA MET A 406 9.12 -10.13 -1.80
C MET A 406 8.17 -9.01 -2.24
N LEU A 407 6.91 -9.07 -1.83
CA LEU A 407 5.91 -8.04 -2.15
C LEU A 407 5.05 -7.72 -0.92
N TYR A 408 4.76 -6.43 -0.73
CA TYR A 408 3.76 -5.95 0.21
C TYR A 408 2.55 -5.39 -0.54
N ILE A 409 1.34 -5.84 -0.19
CA ILE A 409 0.09 -5.40 -0.80
C ILE A 409 -0.71 -4.57 0.21
N ALA A 410 -1.05 -3.37 -0.15
CA ALA A 410 -1.97 -2.53 0.60
C ALA A 410 -3.33 -2.52 -0.09
N MET A 411 -4.38 -2.94 0.60
CA MET A 411 -4.47 -3.65 1.87
C MET A 411 -5.36 -4.88 1.67
N PHE A 412 -5.41 -5.80 2.64
CA PHE A 412 -6.32 -6.94 2.54
C PHE A 412 -7.78 -6.51 2.65
N ASP A 413 -8.13 -5.74 3.69
CA ASP A 413 -9.50 -5.48 4.16
C ASP A 413 -9.90 -3.99 4.21
N GLU A 414 -9.12 -3.09 3.65
CA GLU A 414 -9.36 -1.64 3.75
C GLU A 414 -10.37 -1.17 2.71
N ILE A 415 -11.65 -1.13 3.08
CA ILE A 415 -12.76 -0.72 2.21
C ILE A 415 -13.11 0.77 2.31
N ASP A 416 -12.64 1.46 3.32
CA ASP A 416 -12.82 2.89 3.52
C ASP A 416 -11.92 3.71 2.58
N GLU A 417 -10.66 3.36 2.42
CA GLU A 417 -9.77 3.98 1.42
C GLU A 417 -9.79 3.25 0.06
N GLY A 418 -10.66 2.25 -0.09
CA GLY A 418 -10.86 1.54 -1.35
C GLY A 418 -9.66 0.73 -1.83
N THR A 419 -8.72 0.37 -0.95
CA THR A 419 -7.54 -0.43 -1.28
C THR A 419 -7.73 -1.94 -1.09
N ALA A 420 -8.86 -2.38 -0.53
CA ALA A 420 -9.13 -3.78 -0.24
C ALA A 420 -8.94 -4.70 -1.45
N ILE A 421 -8.27 -5.85 -1.23
CA ILE A 421 -8.17 -6.94 -2.22
C ILE A 421 -9.11 -8.09 -1.90
N TYR A 422 -9.71 -8.16 -0.71
CA TYR A 422 -10.64 -9.21 -0.32
C TYR A 422 -11.95 -9.13 -1.12
N LYS A 423 -12.91 -10.02 -0.83
CA LYS A 423 -14.17 -10.10 -1.60
C LYS A 423 -15.05 -8.89 -1.35
N VAL A 424 -15.29 -8.11 -2.41
CA VAL A 424 -16.16 -6.93 -2.41
C VAL A 424 -17.18 -7.02 -3.53
N LEU A 425 -18.31 -6.34 -3.35
CA LEU A 425 -19.40 -6.35 -4.32
C LEU A 425 -19.03 -5.67 -5.64
N ARG A 426 -19.72 -6.07 -6.71
CA ARG A 426 -19.72 -5.38 -7.99
C ARG A 426 -20.48 -4.07 -7.89
N LYS A 427 -20.20 -3.14 -8.78
CA LYS A 427 -20.85 -1.84 -8.82
C LYS A 427 -22.38 -1.92 -8.94
N SER A 428 -22.91 -2.92 -9.68
CA SER A 428 -24.35 -3.16 -9.80
C SER A 428 -24.99 -3.76 -8.54
N ASP A 429 -24.19 -4.35 -7.66
CA ASP A 429 -24.66 -5.15 -6.53
C ASP A 429 -24.55 -4.41 -5.18
N VAL A 430 -23.94 -3.21 -5.15
CA VAL A 430 -23.83 -2.42 -3.92
C VAL A 430 -25.19 -1.92 -3.44
N PRO A 431 -25.40 -1.77 -2.11
CA PRO A 431 -26.67 -1.27 -1.61
C PRO A 431 -26.89 0.19 -1.99
N SER A 432 -28.15 0.60 -2.04
CA SER A 432 -28.52 1.98 -2.31
C SER A 432 -28.08 2.90 -1.17
N ASN A 433 -27.40 3.99 -1.50
CA ASN A 433 -27.14 5.10 -0.57
C ASN A 433 -28.23 6.19 -0.67
N ALA A 434 -29.36 5.93 -1.34
CA ALA A 434 -30.47 6.86 -1.44
C ALA A 434 -31.11 7.12 -0.07
N ALA A 435 -31.30 8.37 0.26
CA ALA A 435 -31.98 8.80 1.47
C ALA A 435 -33.32 9.45 1.17
N ASP A 436 -34.16 9.51 2.22
CA ASP A 436 -35.37 10.34 2.24
C ASP A 436 -35.05 11.85 2.19
N VAL A 437 -33.81 12.22 2.43
CA VAL A 437 -33.33 13.61 2.45
C VAL A 437 -32.07 13.73 1.59
N GLU A 438 -32.17 14.50 0.52
CA GLU A 438 -31.01 14.87 -0.30
C GLU A 438 -30.18 15.97 0.38
N TYR A 439 -28.87 15.91 0.17
CA TYR A 439 -27.92 16.89 0.73
C TYR A 439 -27.18 17.66 -0.38
N TYR A 440 -26.74 18.88 -0.04
CA TYR A 440 -25.66 19.55 -0.73
C TYR A 440 -24.34 19.24 -0.02
N VAL A 441 -23.30 19.03 -0.78
CA VAL A 441 -21.93 18.96 -0.29
C VAL A 441 -21.25 20.26 -0.59
N VAL A 442 -20.82 20.95 0.45
CA VAL A 442 -20.03 22.16 0.35
C VAL A 442 -18.62 21.84 0.77
N TYR A 443 -17.67 22.00 -0.11
CA TYR A 443 -16.27 21.78 0.19
C TYR A 443 -15.42 23.00 -0.16
N ASN A 444 -14.33 23.20 0.57
CA ASN A 444 -13.44 24.33 0.37
C ASN A 444 -12.08 23.85 -0.16
N PRO A 445 -11.84 23.94 -1.47
CA PRO A 445 -10.57 23.51 -2.08
C PRO A 445 -9.36 24.34 -1.65
N LYS A 446 -9.59 25.45 -0.91
CA LYS A 446 -8.53 26.34 -0.42
C LYS A 446 -8.09 26.01 1.01
N ASN A 447 -8.61 24.94 1.61
CA ASN A 447 -8.36 24.58 3.02
C ASN A 447 -8.73 25.69 4.03
N GLU A 448 -9.66 26.57 3.69
CA GLU A 448 -10.20 27.55 4.63
C GLU A 448 -11.28 26.85 5.45
N LYS A 449 -11.20 26.95 6.75
CA LYS A 449 -12.14 26.31 7.66
C LYS A 449 -13.57 26.83 7.42
N ILE A 450 -14.48 25.94 7.05
CA ILE A 450 -15.89 26.27 6.90
C ILE A 450 -16.54 26.21 8.29
N SER A 451 -17.06 27.31 8.78
CA SER A 451 -17.71 27.36 10.08
C SER A 451 -19.10 26.73 10.02
N TYR A 452 -19.39 25.84 10.94
CA TYR A 452 -20.70 25.21 11.09
C TYR A 452 -21.81 26.23 11.38
N SER A 453 -21.50 27.32 12.08
CA SER A 453 -22.41 28.43 12.38
C SER A 453 -22.83 29.21 11.14
N ASP A 454 -21.98 29.28 10.13
CA ASP A 454 -22.24 30.02 8.89
C ASP A 454 -23.29 29.34 8.01
N MET A 455 -23.68 28.10 8.38
CA MET A 455 -24.57 27.24 7.62
C MET A 455 -25.87 26.90 8.36
N ASN A 456 -26.32 27.73 9.28
CA ASN A 456 -27.57 27.60 10.03
C ASN A 456 -27.75 26.28 10.81
N GLY A 457 -26.66 25.65 11.22
CA GLY A 457 -26.68 24.51 12.12
C GLY A 457 -27.28 23.21 11.53
N ILE A 458 -27.41 23.13 10.20
CA ILE A 458 -28.05 22.01 9.52
C ILE A 458 -27.02 21.25 8.69
N GLY A 459 -26.22 20.46 9.32
CA GLY A 459 -25.21 19.69 8.64
C GLY A 459 -24.03 19.39 9.57
N ARG A 460 -23.02 18.71 9.06
CA ARG A 460 -21.77 18.46 9.78
C ARG A 460 -20.60 19.06 9.04
N SER A 461 -19.66 19.62 9.76
CA SER A 461 -18.42 20.12 9.18
C SER A 461 -17.27 19.22 9.58
N THR A 462 -16.44 18.92 8.63
CA THR A 462 -15.05 18.61 8.86
C THR A 462 -14.20 19.81 8.44
N GLU A 463 -12.87 19.69 8.52
CA GLU A 463 -12.01 20.81 8.19
C GLU A 463 -12.34 21.48 6.86
N ASN A 464 -12.82 20.72 5.86
CA ASN A 464 -13.03 21.22 4.50
C ASN A 464 -14.38 20.90 3.88
N THR A 465 -15.30 20.26 4.59
CA THR A 465 -16.56 19.78 4.01
C THR A 465 -17.74 19.96 4.95
N VAL A 466 -18.86 20.45 4.44
CA VAL A 466 -20.12 20.59 5.16
C VAL A 466 -21.24 19.98 4.34
N PHE A 467 -22.10 19.20 5.00
CA PHE A 467 -23.30 18.61 4.42
C PHE A 467 -24.54 19.40 4.84
N MET A 468 -25.39 19.75 3.89
CA MET A 468 -26.59 20.53 4.13
C MET A 468 -27.82 19.86 3.49
N ALA A 469 -28.85 19.64 4.30
CA ALA A 469 -30.10 19.10 3.77
C ALA A 469 -30.76 20.07 2.77
N LYS A 470 -30.99 19.65 1.53
CA LYS A 470 -31.55 20.46 0.44
C LYS A 470 -32.92 21.06 0.75
N ASN A 471 -33.75 20.35 1.54
CA ASN A 471 -35.07 20.82 1.94
C ASN A 471 -35.05 21.91 3.03
N LYS A 472 -33.88 22.21 3.60
CA LYS A 472 -33.73 23.18 4.71
C LYS A 472 -32.88 24.38 4.38
N VAL A 473 -32.11 24.34 3.30
CA VAL A 473 -31.20 25.41 2.88
C VAL A 473 -31.25 25.63 1.38
N THR A 474 -30.94 26.87 0.97
CA THR A 474 -30.70 27.18 -0.44
C THR A 474 -29.26 26.82 -0.79
N ALA A 475 -29.04 26.27 -1.99
CA ALA A 475 -27.71 25.97 -2.46
C ALA A 475 -26.81 27.21 -2.43
N PRO A 476 -25.60 27.12 -1.86
CA PRO A 476 -24.59 28.15 -1.98
C PRO A 476 -24.25 28.43 -3.45
N THR A 477 -24.00 29.70 -3.77
CA THR A 477 -23.78 30.16 -5.17
C THR A 477 -22.31 30.36 -5.53
N ASP A 478 -21.39 30.05 -4.63
CA ASP A 478 -19.96 30.38 -4.73
C ASP A 478 -19.09 29.33 -5.42
N GLY A 479 -19.67 28.35 -6.06
CA GLY A 479 -18.93 27.31 -6.80
C GLY A 479 -18.35 26.18 -5.95
N TRP A 480 -18.54 26.21 -4.64
CA TRP A 480 -18.10 25.17 -3.69
C TRP A 480 -19.17 24.14 -3.40
N CYS A 481 -20.39 24.40 -3.87
CA CYS A 481 -21.51 23.52 -3.65
C CYS A 481 -21.71 22.60 -4.84
N LYS A 482 -21.73 21.31 -4.57
CA LYS A 482 -22.14 20.29 -5.53
C LYS A 482 -23.22 19.42 -4.90
N SER A 483 -24.17 18.96 -5.70
CA SER A 483 -25.08 17.91 -5.25
C SER A 483 -24.34 16.58 -5.17
N GLU A 484 -24.84 15.64 -4.39
CA GLU A 484 -24.33 14.26 -4.33
C GLU A 484 -24.15 13.65 -5.71
N LYS A 485 -25.16 13.90 -6.57
CA LYS A 485 -25.14 13.44 -7.96
C LYS A 485 -24.00 14.05 -8.77
N GLU A 486 -23.66 15.33 -8.57
CA GLU A 486 -22.56 16.01 -9.25
C GLU A 486 -21.20 15.54 -8.77
N LEU A 487 -21.09 15.10 -7.50
CA LEU A 487 -19.89 14.50 -6.96
C LEU A 487 -19.80 13.01 -7.29
N GLY A 488 -20.91 12.40 -7.72
CA GLY A 488 -20.97 10.97 -7.99
C GLY A 488 -20.74 10.12 -6.74
N ILE A 489 -21.10 10.64 -5.57
CA ILE A 489 -20.88 9.95 -4.29
C ILE A 489 -21.89 8.82 -4.16
N THR A 490 -21.37 7.61 -4.17
CA THR A 490 -22.09 6.36 -3.92
C THR A 490 -21.07 5.34 -3.47
N PHE A 491 -21.51 4.19 -3.02
CA PHE A 491 -20.58 3.08 -2.84
C PHE A 491 -19.96 2.71 -4.18
N GLU A 492 -18.68 2.48 -4.17
CA GLU A 492 -17.98 1.89 -5.29
C GLU A 492 -18.08 0.37 -5.22
N GLY A 493 -18.05 -0.25 -6.36
CA GLY A 493 -17.87 -1.67 -6.49
C GLY A 493 -16.76 -1.94 -7.49
N ILE A 494 -16.38 -3.19 -7.61
CA ILE A 494 -15.54 -3.61 -8.72
C ILE A 494 -16.38 -3.65 -10.01
N ASP A 495 -15.71 -3.75 -11.15
CA ASP A 495 -16.39 -3.83 -12.45
C ASP A 495 -17.36 -5.01 -12.52
N ASP A 496 -18.54 -4.80 -13.12
CA ASP A 496 -19.69 -5.74 -13.10
C ASP A 496 -19.41 -7.09 -13.78
N ASP A 497 -18.42 -7.16 -14.63
CA ASP A 497 -18.00 -8.40 -15.31
C ASP A 497 -16.84 -9.13 -14.62
N LEU A 498 -16.41 -8.66 -13.43
CA LEU A 498 -15.45 -9.34 -12.58
C LEU A 498 -16.17 -10.12 -11.47
N GLU A 499 -15.60 -11.23 -11.02
CA GLU A 499 -16.07 -11.93 -9.84
C GLU A 499 -15.67 -11.18 -8.56
N THR A 500 -16.46 -11.30 -7.47
CA THR A 500 -16.24 -10.56 -6.22
C THR A 500 -14.87 -10.84 -5.60
N ASP A 501 -14.28 -12.01 -5.86
CA ASP A 501 -12.96 -12.47 -5.42
C ASP A 501 -11.81 -12.17 -6.40
N TYR A 502 -12.07 -11.38 -7.44
CA TYR A 502 -11.13 -11.17 -8.53
C TYR A 502 -9.77 -10.64 -8.06
N TYR A 503 -9.74 -9.70 -7.12
CA TYR A 503 -8.48 -9.12 -6.63
C TYR A 503 -7.70 -10.07 -5.72
N LEU A 504 -8.35 -10.95 -4.97
CA LEU A 504 -7.69 -12.05 -4.28
C LEU A 504 -6.99 -12.99 -5.27
N TRP A 505 -7.74 -13.41 -6.30
CA TRP A 505 -7.20 -14.27 -7.35
C TRP A 505 -6.01 -13.62 -8.07
N LEU A 506 -6.13 -12.34 -8.46
CA LEU A 506 -5.08 -11.61 -9.16
C LEU A 506 -3.82 -11.48 -8.30
N THR A 507 -3.99 -11.23 -7.00
CA THR A 507 -2.90 -11.20 -6.02
C THR A 507 -2.19 -12.55 -5.94
N GLY A 508 -2.93 -13.65 -5.90
CA GLY A 508 -2.36 -14.99 -5.95
C GLY A 508 -1.59 -15.30 -7.23
N GLN A 509 -2.05 -14.79 -8.39
CA GLN A 509 -1.29 -14.92 -9.65
C GLN A 509 0.05 -14.17 -9.57
N ALA A 510 0.10 -13.01 -8.91
CA ALA A 510 1.37 -12.30 -8.70
C ALA A 510 2.33 -13.10 -7.80
N GLY A 511 1.85 -13.75 -6.74
CA GLY A 511 2.64 -14.65 -5.91
C GLY A 511 3.23 -15.82 -6.73
N LYS A 512 2.43 -16.42 -7.60
CA LYS A 512 2.90 -17.46 -8.54
C LYS A 512 3.95 -16.91 -9.51
N MET A 513 3.76 -15.70 -10.03
CA MET A 513 4.74 -15.04 -10.91
C MET A 513 6.05 -14.75 -10.17
N LEU A 514 5.99 -14.24 -8.94
CA LEU A 514 7.17 -14.01 -8.11
C LEU A 514 8.00 -15.28 -7.93
N ARG A 515 7.36 -16.42 -7.64
CA ARG A 515 7.99 -17.72 -7.38
C ARG A 515 8.27 -18.56 -8.63
N LYS A 516 8.20 -18.00 -9.81
CA LYS A 516 8.42 -18.68 -11.13
C LYS A 516 7.45 -19.82 -11.42
N GLN A 517 6.32 -19.90 -10.73
CA GLN A 517 5.28 -20.89 -10.99
C GLN A 517 4.46 -20.59 -12.24
N ILE A 518 4.50 -19.33 -12.69
CA ILE A 518 4.04 -18.87 -14.01
C ILE A 518 5.10 -17.98 -14.66
N ALA A 519 4.97 -17.79 -15.97
CA ALA A 519 5.88 -16.92 -16.71
C ALA A 519 5.88 -15.49 -16.18
N LEU A 520 7.02 -14.79 -16.30
CA LEU A 520 7.09 -13.34 -16.09
C LEU A 520 6.41 -12.66 -17.27
N GLN A 521 5.19 -12.16 -17.08
CA GLN A 521 4.36 -11.62 -18.15
C GLN A 521 3.79 -10.24 -17.79
N GLU A 522 3.94 -9.31 -18.72
CA GLU A 522 3.41 -7.93 -18.58
C GLU A 522 1.88 -7.91 -18.71
N THR A 523 1.35 -8.76 -19.59
CA THR A 523 -0.08 -8.86 -19.81
C THR A 523 -0.76 -9.49 -18.59
N GLN A 524 -1.75 -8.79 -18.04
CA GLN A 524 -2.59 -9.30 -16.97
C GLN A 524 -3.21 -10.65 -17.35
N PRO A 525 -3.14 -11.65 -16.47
CA PRO A 525 -3.77 -12.94 -16.73
C PRO A 525 -5.30 -12.80 -16.81
N LYS A 526 -5.91 -13.65 -17.60
CA LYS A 526 -7.38 -13.78 -17.68
C LYS A 526 -7.83 -14.93 -16.79
N ARG A 527 -8.94 -14.71 -16.10
CA ARG A 527 -9.62 -15.73 -15.32
C ARG A 527 -10.63 -16.47 -16.17
#